data_301d385ee092803b0340f044457db68e
#
_entry.id   301d385ee092803b0340f044457db68e
#
_cell.length_a   1.000
_cell.length_b   1.000
_cell.length_c   1.000
_cell.angle_alpha   90.00
_cell.angle_beta   90.00
_cell.angle_gamma   90.00
#
_symmetry.space_group_name_H-M   'P 1'
#
loop_
_entity.id
_entity.type
_entity.pdbx_description
1 polymer ?
#
loop_
_entity_poly.entity_id
_entity_poly.type
_entity_poly.pdbx_seq_one_letter_code
_entity_poly.pdbx_strand_id
1 'polypeptide(L)'
;FQRDLPAGAADALRALLAPVNRQISGGRFDVQAEESCFVEYGHDLVLPADLDDDRAAAVVLGALDLANAYIHMVYEAVAAVASGDNTPEAALEQLRSGE
;
A
#
# COMPACT_ATOMS: atom_id res chain seq x y z
N PHE A 1 1.96 -7.63 0.27
CA PHE A 1 0.69 -8.32 0.53
C PHE A 1 0.12 -9.05 -0.69
N GLN A 2 0.38 -8.61 -1.87
CA GLN A 2 0.01 -9.34 -3.09
C GLN A 2 1.26 -9.90 -3.75
N ARG A 3 1.22 -11.18 -4.11
CA ARG A 3 2.34 -11.92 -4.69
C ARG A 3 1.94 -12.61 -5.99
N ASP A 4 2.93 -13.05 -6.74
CA ASP A 4 2.75 -13.79 -7.99
C ASP A 4 1.94 -13.03 -9.04
N LEU A 5 2.07 -11.70 -9.03
CA LEU A 5 1.52 -10.84 -10.06
C LEU A 5 2.38 -10.92 -11.32
N PRO A 6 1.81 -10.63 -12.51
CA PRO A 6 2.60 -10.64 -13.74
C PRO A 6 3.77 -9.67 -13.66
N ALA A 7 4.98 -10.11 -14.02
CA ALA A 7 6.17 -9.26 -13.99
C ALA A 7 6.01 -8.00 -14.85
N GLY A 8 5.30 -8.11 -15.98
CA GLY A 8 5.03 -6.98 -16.85
C GLY A 8 4.10 -5.91 -16.27
N ALA A 9 3.46 -6.18 -15.13
CA ALA A 9 2.58 -5.22 -14.46
C ALA A 9 3.34 -4.23 -13.58
N ALA A 10 4.64 -4.41 -13.34
CA ALA A 10 5.39 -3.61 -12.37
C ALA A 10 5.30 -2.10 -12.64
N ASP A 11 5.49 -1.66 -13.87
CA ASP A 11 5.46 -0.24 -14.22
C ASP A 11 4.06 0.37 -14.01
N ALA A 12 3.01 -0.36 -14.38
CA ALA A 12 1.63 0.08 -14.17
C ALA A 12 1.30 0.19 -12.67
N LEU A 13 1.75 -0.78 -11.88
CA LEU A 13 1.56 -0.76 -10.42
C LEU A 13 2.32 0.41 -9.76
N ARG A 14 3.53 0.69 -10.21
CA ARG A 14 4.28 1.86 -9.74
C ARG A 14 3.56 3.16 -10.10
N ALA A 15 3.00 3.25 -11.29
CA ALA A 15 2.23 4.42 -11.72
C ALA A 15 0.97 4.63 -10.86
N LEU A 16 0.32 3.54 -10.43
CA LEU A 16 -0.82 3.61 -9.52
C LEU A 16 -0.38 4.04 -8.12
N LEU A 17 0.65 3.41 -7.57
CA LEU A 17 0.99 3.51 -6.15
C LEU A 17 1.83 4.75 -5.80
N ALA A 18 2.57 5.32 -6.74
CA ALA A 18 3.34 6.54 -6.47
C ALA A 18 2.47 7.71 -6.00
N PRO A 19 1.34 8.04 -6.65
CA PRO A 19 0.42 9.06 -6.11
C PRO A 19 -0.20 8.68 -4.77
N VAL A 20 -0.50 7.40 -4.56
CA VAL A 20 -1.04 6.91 -3.28
C VAL A 20 -0.02 7.15 -2.16
N ASN A 21 1.25 6.82 -2.39
CA ASN A 21 2.31 7.03 -1.41
C ASN A 21 2.47 8.49 -0.99
N ARG A 22 2.15 9.44 -1.86
CA ARG A 22 2.20 10.86 -1.53
C ARG A 22 1.06 11.32 -0.63
N GLN A 23 -0.01 10.53 -0.52
CA GLN A 23 -1.21 10.91 0.22
C GLN A 23 -1.34 10.18 1.56
N ILE A 24 -0.64 9.07 1.75
CA ILE A 24 -0.69 8.32 3.01
C ILE A 24 0.43 8.78 3.94
N SER A 25 0.22 8.61 5.24
CA SER A 25 1.17 9.02 6.29
C SER A 25 1.79 7.81 6.96
N GLY A 26 3.11 7.86 7.13
CA GLY A 26 3.84 6.86 7.91
C GLY A 26 4.05 5.53 7.21
N GLY A 27 3.51 5.35 6.02
CA GLY A 27 3.62 4.11 5.29
C GLY A 27 3.92 4.33 3.81
N ARG A 28 4.29 3.26 3.13
CA ARG A 28 4.50 3.29 1.69
C ARG A 28 4.32 1.92 1.08
N PHE A 29 3.86 1.91 -0.16
CA PHE A 29 3.79 0.71 -0.99
C PHE A 29 5.00 0.67 -1.92
N ASP A 30 5.64 -0.49 -2.02
CA ASP A 30 6.74 -0.73 -2.95
C ASP A 30 6.39 -1.89 -3.87
N VAL A 31 6.77 -1.76 -5.13
CA VAL A 31 6.60 -2.82 -6.13
C VAL A 31 7.95 -3.44 -6.40
N GLN A 32 8.06 -4.74 -6.16
CA GLN A 32 9.26 -5.53 -6.44
C GLN A 32 8.98 -6.41 -7.66
N ALA A 33 9.92 -6.44 -8.59
CA ALA A 33 9.80 -7.25 -9.80
C ALA A 33 11.05 -8.10 -9.97
N GLU A 34 10.84 -9.42 -9.99
CA GLU A 34 11.86 -10.42 -10.28
C GLU A 34 11.30 -11.36 -11.34
N GLU A 35 11.18 -12.65 -11.07
CA GLU A 35 10.48 -13.59 -11.95
C GLU A 35 8.98 -13.30 -11.99
N SER A 36 8.43 -12.87 -10.86
CA SER A 36 7.08 -12.34 -10.74
C SER A 36 7.13 -10.99 -10.03
N CYS A 37 6.01 -10.30 -10.00
CA CYS A 37 5.87 -9.01 -9.37
C CYS A 37 5.11 -9.17 -8.05
N PHE A 38 5.49 -8.41 -7.03
CA PHE A 38 4.73 -8.37 -5.78
C PHE A 38 4.74 -6.97 -5.18
N VAL A 39 3.71 -6.69 -4.39
CA VAL A 39 3.54 -5.41 -3.72
C VAL A 39 3.80 -5.60 -2.22
N GLU A 40 4.67 -4.79 -1.67
CA GLU A 40 4.97 -4.74 -0.25
C GLU A 40 4.43 -3.45 0.35
N TYR A 41 4.02 -3.52 1.59
CA TYR A 41 3.69 -2.35 2.39
C TYR A 41 4.63 -2.26 3.59
N GLY A 42 5.26 -1.10 3.76
CA GLY A 42 6.08 -0.80 4.93
C GLY A 42 5.49 0.37 5.71
N HIS A 43 5.61 0.33 7.02
CA HIS A 43 5.14 1.40 7.89
C HIS A 43 6.22 1.78 8.88
N ASP A 44 6.63 3.05 8.85
CA ASP A 44 7.63 3.57 9.78
C ASP A 44 6.95 4.07 11.04
N LEU A 45 7.49 3.65 12.18
CA LEU A 45 6.96 4.01 13.47
C LEU A 45 8.10 4.47 14.38
N VAL A 46 7.98 5.68 14.91
CA VAL A 46 8.94 6.23 15.86
C VAL A 46 8.26 6.33 17.22
N LEU A 47 8.85 5.65 18.21
CA LEU A 47 8.35 5.68 19.58
C LEU A 47 9.31 6.50 20.46
N PRO A 48 8.80 7.43 21.28
CA PRO A 48 9.64 8.09 22.30
C PRO A 48 10.23 7.06 23.26
N ALA A 49 11.47 7.28 23.67
CA ALA A 49 12.17 6.33 24.55
C ALA A 49 11.55 6.22 25.94
N ASP A 50 10.83 7.25 26.37
CA ASP A 50 10.19 7.33 27.69
C ASP A 50 8.73 6.88 27.70
N LEU A 51 8.25 6.34 26.57
CA LEU A 51 6.87 5.87 26.45
C LEU A 51 6.71 4.55 27.21
N ASP A 52 5.69 4.44 28.06
CA ASP A 52 5.41 3.20 28.78
C ASP A 52 4.91 2.11 27.85
N ASP A 53 4.93 0.84 28.32
CA ASP A 53 4.58 -0.31 27.51
C ASP A 53 3.13 -0.27 27.02
N ASP A 54 2.19 0.19 27.83
CA ASP A 54 0.77 0.26 27.45
C ASP A 54 0.55 1.28 26.34
N ARG A 55 1.20 2.43 26.44
CA ARG A 55 1.11 3.47 25.40
C ARG A 55 1.84 3.06 24.14
N ALA A 56 2.99 2.43 24.27
CA ALA A 56 3.73 1.90 23.14
C ALA A 56 2.89 0.86 22.37
N ALA A 57 2.24 -0.06 23.09
CA ALA A 57 1.35 -1.06 22.50
C ALA A 57 0.18 -0.38 21.78
N ALA A 58 -0.43 0.64 22.36
CA ALA A 58 -1.53 1.38 21.74
C ALA A 58 -1.10 2.05 20.43
N VAL A 59 0.09 2.65 20.39
CA VAL A 59 0.63 3.27 19.18
C VAL A 59 0.88 2.23 18.09
N VAL A 60 1.46 1.09 18.45
CA VAL A 60 1.71 -0.01 17.49
C VAL A 60 0.40 -0.55 16.95
N LEU A 61 -0.60 -0.78 17.79
CA LEU A 61 -1.92 -1.26 17.35
C LEU A 61 -2.59 -0.26 16.42
N GLY A 62 -2.51 1.03 16.72
CA GLY A 62 -3.03 2.08 15.85
C GLY A 62 -2.34 2.11 14.49
N ALA A 63 -1.03 1.90 14.45
CA ALA A 63 -0.27 1.81 13.20
C ALA A 63 -0.67 0.59 12.39
N LEU A 64 -0.90 -0.56 13.03
CA LEU A 64 -1.38 -1.77 12.36
C LEU A 64 -2.79 -1.59 11.78
N ASP A 65 -3.69 -0.94 12.51
CA ASP A 65 -5.03 -0.65 12.02
C ASP A 65 -4.98 0.26 10.79
N LEU A 66 -4.13 1.28 10.81
CA LEU A 66 -3.95 2.18 9.69
C LEU A 66 -3.35 1.47 8.48
N ALA A 67 -2.35 0.63 8.70
CA ALA A 67 -1.74 -0.19 7.65
C ALA A 67 -2.78 -1.09 6.98
N ASN A 68 -3.60 -1.77 7.77
CA ASN A 68 -4.68 -2.60 7.25
C ASN A 68 -5.68 -1.79 6.42
N ALA A 69 -6.05 -0.60 6.87
CA ALA A 69 -6.95 0.28 6.13
C ALA A 69 -6.37 0.69 4.78
N TYR A 70 -5.09 1.03 4.73
CA TYR A 70 -4.42 1.39 3.47
C TYR A 70 -4.34 0.19 2.53
N ILE A 71 -4.00 -1.00 3.03
CA ILE A 71 -3.94 -2.21 2.21
C ILE A 71 -5.32 -2.53 1.63
N HIS A 72 -6.36 -2.49 2.44
CA HIS A 72 -7.73 -2.71 1.97
C HIS A 72 -8.16 -1.70 0.92
N MET A 73 -7.80 -0.44 1.11
CA MET A 73 -8.12 0.64 0.17
C MET A 73 -7.59 0.36 -1.23
N VAL A 74 -6.38 -0.16 -1.35
CA VAL A 74 -5.72 -0.33 -2.65
C VAL A 74 -5.82 -1.75 -3.21
N TYR A 75 -6.26 -2.72 -2.42
CA TYR A 75 -6.18 -4.15 -2.78
C TYR A 75 -6.82 -4.46 -4.13
N GLU A 76 -8.07 -4.06 -4.32
CA GLU A 76 -8.79 -4.32 -5.57
C GLU A 76 -8.21 -3.54 -6.75
N ALA A 77 -7.78 -2.30 -6.50
CA ALA A 77 -7.14 -1.48 -7.53
C ALA A 77 -5.84 -2.12 -8.02
N VAL A 78 -5.02 -2.62 -7.10
CA VAL A 78 -3.77 -3.32 -7.45
C VAL A 78 -4.08 -4.58 -8.25
N ALA A 79 -5.04 -5.38 -7.84
CA ALA A 79 -5.42 -6.59 -8.55
C ALA A 79 -5.92 -6.30 -9.97
N ALA A 80 -6.78 -5.29 -10.13
CA ALA A 80 -7.33 -4.91 -11.43
C ALA A 80 -6.26 -4.36 -12.38
N VAL A 81 -5.35 -3.55 -11.89
CA VAL A 81 -4.24 -3.01 -12.69
C VAL A 81 -3.27 -4.13 -13.07
N ALA A 82 -2.94 -5.02 -12.14
CA ALA A 82 -2.02 -6.12 -12.40
C ALA A 82 -2.55 -7.10 -13.44
N SER A 83 -3.86 -7.35 -13.46
CA SER A 83 -4.49 -8.25 -14.43
C SER A 83 -4.74 -7.59 -15.79
N GLY A 84 -4.58 -6.27 -15.89
CA GLY A 84 -4.88 -5.52 -17.10
C GLY A 84 -6.35 -5.13 -17.26
N ASP A 85 -7.19 -5.41 -16.26
CA ASP A 85 -8.61 -5.07 -16.31
C ASP A 85 -8.88 -3.57 -16.14
N ASN A 86 -7.91 -2.84 -15.59
CA ASN A 86 -8.03 -1.39 -15.39
C ASN A 86 -6.69 -0.72 -15.65
N THR A 87 -6.74 0.58 -15.95
CA THR A 87 -5.53 1.40 -16.09
C THR A 87 -5.16 2.02 -14.74
N PRO A 88 -3.87 2.38 -14.53
CA PRO A 88 -3.47 3.08 -13.30
C PRO A 88 -4.25 4.37 -13.09
N GLU A 89 -4.49 5.14 -14.15
CA GLU A 89 -5.21 6.41 -14.10
C GLU A 89 -6.66 6.22 -13.66
N ALA A 90 -7.36 5.26 -14.23
CA ALA A 90 -8.76 4.98 -13.89
C ALA A 90 -8.87 4.42 -12.47
N ALA A 91 -7.95 3.53 -12.07
CA ALA A 91 -7.92 2.99 -10.72
C ALA A 91 -7.67 4.09 -9.68
N LEU A 92 -6.74 5.00 -9.96
CA LEU A 92 -6.45 6.12 -9.07
C LEU A 92 -7.66 7.05 -8.92
N GLU A 93 -8.37 7.31 -10.01
CA GLU A 93 -9.59 8.12 -9.98
C GLU A 93 -10.68 7.49 -9.11
N GLN A 94 -10.86 6.18 -9.21
CA GLN A 94 -11.78 5.45 -8.35
C GLN A 94 -11.41 5.57 -6.87
N LEU A 95 -10.12 5.48 -6.54
CA LEU A 95 -9.65 5.65 -5.17
C LEU A 95 -9.94 7.07 -4.66
N ARG A 96 -9.75 8.08 -5.50
CA ARG A 96 -10.00 9.48 -5.14
C ARG A 96 -11.48 9.77 -4.92
N SER A 97 -12.36 9.09 -5.63
CA SER A 97 -13.81 9.28 -5.48
C SER A 97 -14.37 8.56 -4.26
N GLY A 98 -13.54 7.79 -3.53
CA GLY A 98 -13.96 7.09 -2.32
C GLY A 98 -14.65 5.76 -2.58
N GLU A 99 -14.50 5.23 -3.76
CA GLU A 99 -15.11 3.94 -4.14
C GLU A 99 -14.16 2.77 -4.05
#